data_85759667810bfa2fce8ac050a62aeb06
#
_entry.id   85759667810bfa2fce8ac050a62aeb06
#
_cell.length_a   1.000
_cell.length_b   1.000
_cell.length_c   1.000
_cell.angle_alpha   90.00
_cell.angle_beta   90.00
_cell.angle_gamma   90.00
#
_symmetry.space_group_name_H-M   'P 1'
#
loop_
_entity.id
_entity.type
_entity.pdbx_description
1 polymer ?
#
loop_
_entity_poly.entity_id
_entity_poly.type
_entity_poly.pdbx_seq_one_letter_code
_entity_poly.pdbx_strand_id
1 'polypeptide(L)'
;KYNFTETEMLWQESCGCGKGSSRDARAHLKDQIMYSVESEEFDEEVLSMEAEMMQCNTVEEMMYCIPQCIPSLKCDAMYLVLDDHLNAYKKEAEKSIHLDAAPSDEGFYVHGYPRQMQMTFAYERDQRLDLDRQEVDGIFPTFDYPKPGQDFLFLPLHFGERTVGYVVIRNAVYLMKKQYLFQIMNALTRSMENLHKKEMLAYMNKKLSSLYIMDTLTGMYNRMGYQQLGEKAFRISRRNGRRLLILFVDLDRLKYINDTFGHEYGDMAICAAARALMQCSSRDAVP
;
A
#
# COMPACT_ATOMS: atom_id res chain seq x y z
N LYS A 1 13.75 18.32 -23.32
CA LYS A 1 13.61 19.34 -24.39
C LYS A 1 12.19 19.88 -24.28
N TYR A 2 12.06 21.09 -23.79
CA TYR A 2 10.78 21.79 -23.81
C TYR A 2 10.54 22.28 -25.23
N ASN A 3 9.46 21.80 -25.84
CA ASN A 3 8.97 22.42 -27.08
C ASN A 3 8.25 23.70 -26.67
N PHE A 4 8.90 24.82 -26.88
CA PHE A 4 8.19 26.09 -26.81
C PHE A 4 7.23 26.12 -27.99
N THR A 5 5.94 26.26 -27.72
CA THR A 5 4.98 26.68 -28.74
C THR A 5 5.43 28.01 -29.32
N GLU A 6 5.37 28.15 -30.63
CA GLU A 6 5.60 29.43 -31.29
C GLU A 6 4.80 30.50 -30.57
N THR A 7 5.48 31.48 -30.00
CA THR A 7 4.86 32.64 -29.39
C THR A 7 4.37 33.52 -30.53
N GLU A 8 3.07 33.47 -30.81
CA GLU A 8 2.45 34.49 -31.66
C GLU A 8 2.45 35.81 -30.89
N MET A 9 3.03 36.84 -31.55
CA MET A 9 3.08 38.18 -30.98
C MET A 9 1.69 38.81 -31.10
N LEU A 10 1.01 38.98 -29.96
CA LEU A 10 -0.29 39.67 -29.92
C LEU A 10 -0.04 41.18 -30.01
N TRP A 11 -0.37 41.74 -31.12
CA TRP A 11 -0.35 43.18 -31.35
C TRP A 11 -1.53 43.83 -30.63
N GLN A 12 -1.27 44.71 -29.67
CA GLN A 12 -2.30 45.48 -28.97
C GLN A 12 -2.45 46.87 -29.57
N GLU A 13 -3.67 47.41 -29.60
CA GLU A 13 -3.94 48.78 -30.07
C GLU A 13 -3.18 49.83 -29.28
N SER A 14 -2.83 49.57 -28.01
CA SER A 14 -2.05 50.47 -27.17
C SER A 14 -0.64 50.67 -27.59
N CYS A 15 -0.04 49.80 -28.38
CA CYS A 15 1.34 49.94 -28.88
C CYS A 15 1.48 50.72 -30.21
N GLY A 16 0.36 51.10 -30.84
CA GLY A 16 0.36 51.76 -32.13
C GLY A 16 0.85 50.88 -33.31
N CYS A 17 1.09 49.60 -33.08
CA CYS A 17 1.69 48.68 -34.05
C CYS A 17 0.69 48.15 -35.11
N GLY A 18 -0.56 48.59 -35.04
CA GLY A 18 -1.63 48.38 -36.01
C GLY A 18 -2.12 46.95 -36.19
N LYS A 19 -3.39 46.77 -36.29
CA LYS A 19 -4.15 45.64 -36.87
C LYS A 19 -4.20 44.30 -36.11
N GLY A 20 -3.96 44.25 -34.78
CA GLY A 20 -4.46 43.14 -33.98
C GLY A 20 -5.95 43.39 -33.63
N SER A 21 -6.82 42.44 -33.94
CA SER A 21 -8.24 42.61 -33.57
C SER A 21 -8.39 42.50 -32.08
N SER A 22 -9.15 43.40 -31.45
CA SER A 22 -9.50 43.30 -30.00
C SER A 22 -10.28 42.03 -29.67
N ARG A 23 -10.82 41.34 -30.67
CA ARG A 23 -11.44 40.01 -30.55
C ARG A 23 -10.45 38.91 -30.25
N ASP A 24 -9.27 38.91 -30.91
CA ASP A 24 -8.26 37.87 -30.74
C ASP A 24 -7.59 37.96 -29.37
N ALA A 25 -7.32 39.20 -28.90
CA ALA A 25 -6.79 39.43 -27.56
C ALA A 25 -7.76 39.01 -26.45
N ARG A 26 -9.07 39.28 -26.65
CA ARG A 26 -10.11 38.85 -25.72
C ARG A 26 -10.29 37.32 -25.69
N ALA A 27 -10.26 36.68 -26.86
CA ALA A 27 -10.31 35.23 -26.96
C ALA A 27 -9.13 34.58 -26.24
N HIS A 28 -7.90 35.07 -26.53
CA HIS A 28 -6.70 34.56 -25.84
C HIS A 28 -6.72 34.78 -24.32
N LEU A 29 -7.16 35.93 -23.84
CA LEU A 29 -7.31 36.20 -22.43
C LEU A 29 -8.35 35.28 -21.79
N LYS A 30 -9.46 35.05 -22.47
CA LYS A 30 -10.51 34.11 -22.02
C LYS A 30 -9.95 32.69 -21.92
N ASP A 31 -9.20 32.22 -22.91
CA ASP A 31 -8.59 30.89 -22.91
C ASP A 31 -7.55 30.75 -21.80
N GLN A 32 -6.75 31.81 -21.52
CA GLN A 32 -5.82 31.80 -20.38
C GLN A 32 -6.56 31.73 -19.04
N ILE A 33 -7.61 32.51 -18.85
CA ILE A 33 -8.41 32.49 -17.63
C ILE A 33 -9.07 31.13 -17.46
N MET A 34 -9.68 30.59 -18.51
CA MET A 34 -10.29 29.25 -18.47
C MET A 34 -9.27 28.17 -18.10
N TYR A 35 -8.08 28.24 -18.68
CA TYR A 35 -7.00 27.32 -18.35
C TYR A 35 -6.55 27.43 -16.87
N SER A 36 -6.46 28.66 -16.36
CA SER A 36 -6.09 28.89 -14.94
C SER A 36 -7.14 28.31 -14.00
N VAL A 37 -8.43 28.56 -14.28
CA VAL A 37 -9.54 28.03 -13.47
C VAL A 37 -9.58 26.49 -13.53
N GLU A 38 -9.51 25.89 -14.71
CA GLU A 38 -9.47 24.42 -14.85
C GLU A 38 -8.26 23.81 -14.11
N SER A 39 -7.12 24.51 -14.09
CA SER A 39 -5.92 24.05 -13.38
C SER A 39 -6.10 24.10 -11.85
N GLU A 40 -6.68 25.19 -11.34
CA GLU A 40 -6.94 25.36 -9.91
C GLU A 40 -7.96 24.33 -9.41
N GLU A 41 -9.05 24.11 -10.16
CA GLU A 41 -10.04 23.08 -9.82
C GLU A 41 -9.42 21.68 -9.80
N PHE A 42 -8.59 21.36 -10.77
CA PHE A 42 -7.89 20.06 -10.81
C PHE A 42 -6.91 19.89 -9.65
N ASP A 43 -6.16 20.94 -9.30
CA ASP A 43 -5.24 20.93 -8.18
C ASP A 43 -5.97 20.67 -6.85
N GLU A 44 -7.14 21.28 -6.64
CA GLU A 44 -7.99 21.05 -5.47
C GLU A 44 -8.51 19.59 -5.43
N GLU A 45 -8.96 19.04 -6.56
CA GLU A 45 -9.42 17.65 -6.66
C GLU A 45 -8.30 16.66 -6.32
N VAL A 46 -7.09 16.87 -6.86
CA VAL A 46 -5.93 16.00 -6.57
C VAL A 46 -5.51 16.08 -5.11
N LEU A 47 -5.48 17.29 -4.53
CA LEU A 47 -5.16 17.48 -3.11
C LEU A 47 -6.21 16.82 -2.19
N SER A 48 -7.49 16.93 -2.53
CA SER A 48 -8.56 16.24 -1.80
C SER A 48 -8.42 14.74 -1.87
N MET A 49 -8.19 14.20 -3.08
CA MET A 49 -7.92 12.78 -3.29
C MET A 49 -6.71 12.29 -2.49
N GLU A 50 -5.58 13.02 -2.54
CA GLU A 50 -4.37 12.66 -1.80
C GLU A 50 -4.64 12.64 -0.29
N ALA A 51 -5.35 13.64 0.23
CA ALA A 51 -5.68 13.73 1.65
C ALA A 51 -6.57 12.57 2.13
N GLU A 52 -7.56 12.16 1.32
CA GLU A 52 -8.39 10.99 1.60
C GLU A 52 -7.58 9.69 1.53
N MET A 53 -6.76 9.51 0.49
CA MET A 53 -5.90 8.34 0.32
C MET A 53 -4.90 8.17 1.47
N MET A 54 -4.39 9.28 2.04
CA MET A 54 -3.49 9.26 3.19
C MET A 54 -4.15 8.69 4.46
N GLN A 55 -5.47 8.70 4.56
CA GLN A 55 -6.22 8.14 5.69
C GLN A 55 -6.54 6.65 5.50
N CYS A 56 -6.47 6.15 4.29
CA CYS A 56 -6.74 4.75 3.97
C CYS A 56 -5.76 3.79 4.66
N ASN A 57 -6.27 2.61 4.98
CA ASN A 57 -5.50 1.54 5.62
C ASN A 57 -5.30 0.32 4.70
N THR A 58 -5.92 0.34 3.52
CA THR A 58 -5.78 -0.71 2.50
C THR A 58 -5.70 -0.11 1.10
N VAL A 59 -5.11 -0.88 0.18
CA VAL A 59 -5.09 -0.50 -1.24
C VAL A 59 -6.51 -0.41 -1.80
N GLU A 60 -7.39 -1.31 -1.40
CA GLU A 60 -8.78 -1.33 -1.83
C GLU A 60 -9.51 -0.04 -1.44
N GLU A 61 -9.31 0.45 -0.20
CA GLU A 61 -9.87 1.75 0.23
C GLU A 61 -9.35 2.90 -0.62
N MET A 62 -8.05 2.91 -0.93
CA MET A 62 -7.44 3.95 -1.77
C MET A 62 -8.04 3.99 -3.18
N MET A 63 -8.42 2.82 -3.73
CA MET A 63 -9.03 2.76 -5.07
C MET A 63 -10.40 3.44 -5.15
N TYR A 64 -11.07 3.71 -4.04
CA TYR A 64 -12.33 4.47 -4.01
C TYR A 64 -12.12 5.98 -4.11
N CYS A 65 -10.92 6.48 -3.84
CA CYS A 65 -10.62 7.91 -3.93
C CYS A 65 -10.29 8.34 -5.37
N ILE A 66 -9.78 7.43 -6.22
CA ILE A 66 -9.31 7.76 -7.59
C ILE A 66 -10.42 8.30 -8.51
N PRO A 67 -11.66 7.76 -8.52
CA PRO A 67 -12.71 8.21 -9.45
C PRO A 67 -13.02 9.71 -9.38
N GLN A 68 -12.72 10.37 -8.26
CA GLN A 68 -13.01 11.81 -8.09
C GLN A 68 -12.25 12.67 -9.10
N CYS A 69 -11.01 12.31 -9.46
CA CYS A 69 -10.16 13.09 -10.38
C CYS A 69 -10.29 12.67 -11.85
N ILE A 70 -10.92 11.53 -12.14
CA ILE A 70 -10.98 11.00 -13.51
C ILE A 70 -11.74 11.92 -14.48
N PRO A 71 -12.89 12.53 -14.12
CA PRO A 71 -13.58 13.44 -15.02
C PRO A 71 -12.72 14.58 -15.54
N SER A 72 -11.87 15.15 -14.67
CA SER A 72 -10.93 16.23 -15.04
C SER A 72 -9.80 15.75 -15.93
N LEU A 73 -9.49 14.46 -15.92
CA LEU A 73 -8.55 13.85 -16.86
C LEU A 73 -9.11 13.71 -18.28
N LYS A 74 -10.41 13.75 -18.46
CA LYS A 74 -11.11 13.60 -19.76
C LYS A 74 -10.57 12.41 -20.57
N CYS A 75 -10.29 11.28 -19.90
CA CYS A 75 -9.82 10.05 -20.51
C CYS A 75 -10.96 9.02 -20.64
N ASP A 76 -10.85 8.08 -21.59
CA ASP A 76 -11.87 7.05 -21.81
C ASP A 76 -11.75 5.89 -20.82
N ALA A 77 -10.56 5.65 -20.30
CA ALA A 77 -10.34 4.61 -19.32
C ALA A 77 -9.04 4.84 -18.53
N MET A 78 -9.03 4.34 -17.29
CA MET A 78 -7.85 4.30 -16.43
C MET A 78 -7.76 2.95 -15.73
N TYR A 79 -6.57 2.36 -15.76
CA TYR A 79 -6.29 1.07 -15.11
C TYR A 79 -5.09 1.22 -14.20
N LEU A 80 -5.13 0.57 -13.05
CA LEU A 80 -4.02 0.50 -12.10
C LEU A 80 -3.66 -0.96 -11.88
N VAL A 81 -2.42 -1.29 -12.17
CA VAL A 81 -1.85 -2.62 -12.01
C VAL A 81 -0.73 -2.54 -11.00
N LEU A 82 -0.84 -3.33 -9.93
CA LEU A 82 0.07 -3.31 -8.79
C LEU A 82 0.72 -4.67 -8.58
N ASP A 83 1.92 -4.63 -8.02
CA ASP A 83 2.62 -5.80 -7.51
C ASP A 83 1.97 -6.27 -6.19
N ASP A 84 1.75 -7.57 -6.06
CA ASP A 84 1.17 -8.20 -4.86
C ASP A 84 2.07 -8.06 -3.61
N HIS A 85 3.36 -7.81 -3.79
CA HIS A 85 4.30 -7.58 -2.70
C HIS A 85 4.06 -6.29 -1.90
N LEU A 86 3.23 -5.36 -2.39
CA LEU A 86 2.82 -4.19 -1.62
C LEU A 86 2.19 -4.56 -0.27
N ASN A 87 1.48 -5.69 -0.23
CA ASN A 87 0.81 -6.20 0.97
C ASN A 87 1.65 -7.23 1.75
N ALA A 88 2.95 -7.39 1.45
CA ALA A 88 3.77 -8.45 2.03
C ALA A 88 3.87 -8.35 3.56
N TYR A 89 4.04 -7.15 4.12
CA TYR A 89 4.10 -6.94 5.56
C TYR A 89 2.77 -7.27 6.26
N LYS A 90 1.65 -6.90 5.64
CA LYS A 90 0.31 -7.22 6.16
C LYS A 90 0.07 -8.73 6.15
N LYS A 91 0.35 -9.38 5.02
CA LYS A 91 0.22 -10.84 4.88
C LYS A 91 1.09 -11.58 5.89
N GLU A 92 2.33 -11.13 6.11
CA GLU A 92 3.23 -11.75 7.08
C GLU A 92 2.77 -11.50 8.52
N ALA A 93 2.29 -10.29 8.83
CA ALA A 93 1.72 -9.98 10.15
C ALA A 93 0.48 -10.82 10.49
N GLU A 94 -0.29 -11.25 9.50
CA GLU A 94 -1.48 -12.07 9.67
C GLU A 94 -1.17 -13.56 9.86
N LYS A 95 -0.07 -14.07 9.27
CA LYS A 95 0.24 -15.49 9.23
C LYS A 95 0.71 -16.08 10.56
N SER A 96 1.36 -15.32 11.42
CA SER A 96 2.09 -15.88 12.54
C SER A 96 2.04 -15.07 13.82
N ILE A 97 1.89 -15.74 14.94
CA ILE A 97 2.15 -15.18 16.27
C ILE A 97 3.67 -15.07 16.49
N HIS A 98 4.43 -15.99 15.89
CA HIS A 98 5.88 -16.00 15.87
C HIS A 98 6.38 -15.42 14.53
N LEU A 99 6.91 -14.22 14.58
CA LEU A 99 7.46 -13.52 13.41
C LEU A 99 8.92 -13.98 13.22
N ASP A 100 9.11 -15.14 12.59
CA ASP A 100 10.45 -15.77 12.49
C ASP A 100 11.39 -15.07 11.50
N ALA A 101 10.86 -14.38 10.49
CA ALA A 101 11.67 -13.59 9.56
C ALA A 101 10.92 -12.32 9.14
N ALA A 102 11.65 -11.21 9.01
CA ALA A 102 11.14 -10.07 8.27
C ALA A 102 11.02 -10.47 6.80
N PRO A 103 9.98 -9.99 6.07
CA PRO A 103 10.01 -10.05 4.62
C PRO A 103 11.36 -9.51 4.17
N SER A 104 12.12 -10.28 3.38
CA SER A 104 13.42 -9.80 2.93
C SER A 104 13.21 -8.58 2.05
N ASP A 105 13.82 -7.46 2.40
CA ASP A 105 13.84 -6.27 1.54
C ASP A 105 14.44 -6.57 0.17
N GLU A 106 15.24 -7.63 0.04
CA GLU A 106 15.82 -8.06 -1.23
C GLU A 106 14.77 -8.43 -2.29
N GLY A 107 13.61 -8.98 -1.91
CA GLY A 107 12.48 -9.20 -2.82
C GLY A 107 11.83 -7.90 -3.32
N PHE A 108 12.13 -6.80 -2.67
CA PHE A 108 11.61 -5.47 -3.00
C PHE A 108 12.48 -4.68 -3.99
N TYR A 109 13.72 -5.08 -4.20
CA TYR A 109 14.63 -4.46 -5.18
C TYR A 109 14.65 -5.24 -6.50
N VAL A 110 13.47 -5.65 -6.97
CA VAL A 110 13.37 -6.25 -8.31
C VAL A 110 13.52 -5.12 -9.33
N HIS A 111 14.61 -5.16 -10.07
CA HIS A 111 14.77 -4.33 -11.26
C HIS A 111 13.76 -4.82 -12.31
N GLY A 112 12.67 -4.08 -12.47
CA GLY A 112 11.61 -4.40 -13.43
C GLY A 112 10.29 -4.85 -12.79
N TYR A 113 9.36 -5.25 -13.63
CA TYR A 113 8.05 -5.74 -13.19
C TYR A 113 8.06 -7.24 -12.96
N PRO A 114 7.44 -7.76 -11.90
CA PRO A 114 7.26 -9.19 -11.71
C PRO A 114 6.32 -9.76 -12.79
N ARG A 115 6.41 -11.08 -13.02
CA ARG A 115 5.56 -11.75 -14.01
C ARG A 115 4.07 -11.75 -13.62
N GLN A 116 3.79 -11.79 -12.33
CA GLN A 116 2.43 -11.78 -11.81
C GLN A 116 2.15 -10.43 -11.17
N MET A 117 1.25 -9.70 -11.77
CA MET A 117 0.74 -8.43 -11.26
C MET A 117 -0.78 -8.50 -11.16
N GLN A 118 -1.37 -7.65 -10.35
CA GLN A 118 -2.82 -7.62 -10.15
C GLN A 118 -3.40 -6.29 -10.62
N MET A 119 -4.41 -6.36 -11.45
CA MET A 119 -5.23 -5.19 -11.75
C MET A 119 -6.10 -4.91 -10.53
N THR A 120 -5.81 -3.82 -9.85
CA THR A 120 -6.48 -3.42 -8.59
C THR A 120 -7.56 -2.39 -8.82
N PHE A 121 -7.50 -1.70 -9.96
CA PHE A 121 -8.46 -0.67 -10.32
C PHE A 121 -8.66 -0.63 -11.84
N ALA A 122 -9.91 -0.51 -12.26
CA ALA A 122 -10.29 -0.22 -13.64
C ALA A 122 -11.48 0.74 -13.67
N TYR A 123 -11.40 1.69 -14.56
CA TYR A 123 -12.44 2.67 -14.81
C TYR A 123 -12.61 2.82 -16.32
N GLU A 124 -13.82 2.59 -16.81
CA GLU A 124 -14.18 2.71 -18.22
C GLU A 124 -15.58 3.31 -18.35
N ARG A 125 -15.78 4.13 -19.38
CA ARG A 125 -17.10 4.67 -19.73
C ARG A 125 -17.83 5.30 -18.53
N ASP A 126 -17.11 6.13 -17.78
CA ASP A 126 -17.59 6.83 -16.60
C ASP A 126 -18.07 5.91 -15.45
N GLN A 127 -17.60 4.66 -15.44
CA GLN A 127 -17.91 3.70 -14.39
C GLN A 127 -16.66 2.97 -13.90
N ARG A 128 -16.58 2.78 -12.59
CA ARG A 128 -15.61 1.87 -12.00
C ARG A 128 -16.07 0.43 -12.28
N LEU A 129 -15.17 -0.38 -12.82
CA LEU A 129 -15.42 -1.81 -13.01
C LEU A 129 -15.13 -2.53 -11.69
N ASP A 130 -16.05 -3.42 -11.31
CA ASP A 130 -15.83 -4.32 -10.18
C ASP A 130 -14.92 -5.46 -10.66
N LEU A 131 -13.68 -5.44 -10.18
CA LEU A 131 -12.66 -6.43 -10.53
C LEU A 131 -12.53 -7.41 -9.39
N ASP A 132 -12.94 -8.64 -9.59
CA ASP A 132 -12.43 -9.78 -8.82
C ASP A 132 -10.95 -9.94 -9.16
N ARG A 133 -10.06 -9.27 -8.42
CA ARG A 133 -8.58 -9.34 -8.49
C ARG A 133 -8.06 -10.07 -9.73
N GLN A 134 -8.12 -9.39 -10.87
CA GLN A 134 -7.74 -10.00 -12.14
C GLN A 134 -6.20 -10.05 -12.22
N GLU A 135 -5.65 -11.25 -12.24
CA GLU A 135 -4.22 -11.44 -12.51
C GLU A 135 -3.91 -11.00 -13.93
N VAL A 136 -2.85 -10.21 -14.05
CA VAL A 136 -2.33 -9.76 -15.33
C VAL A 136 -1.12 -10.62 -15.66
N ASP A 137 -1.24 -11.46 -16.69
CA ASP A 137 -0.12 -12.23 -17.21
C ASP A 137 0.70 -11.36 -18.17
N GLY A 138 1.91 -11.04 -17.76
CA GLY A 138 2.79 -10.17 -18.51
C GLY A 138 2.72 -8.69 -18.09
N ILE A 139 3.30 -7.81 -18.92
CA ILE A 139 3.43 -6.37 -18.61
C ILE A 139 2.13 -5.61 -18.89
N PHE A 140 1.27 -6.13 -19.74
CA PHE A 140 0.07 -5.43 -20.20
C PHE A 140 -1.20 -6.18 -19.84
N PRO A 141 -2.22 -5.49 -19.28
CA PRO A 141 -3.56 -6.08 -19.20
C PRO A 141 -4.03 -6.45 -20.61
N THR A 142 -4.64 -7.62 -20.73
CA THR A 142 -5.32 -8.02 -21.99
C THR A 142 -6.53 -7.14 -22.17
N PHE A 143 -6.39 -6.12 -23.01
CA PHE A 143 -7.53 -5.34 -23.46
C PHE A 143 -8.25 -6.09 -24.58
N ASP A 144 -9.58 -6.07 -24.54
CA ASP A 144 -10.38 -6.44 -25.70
C ASP A 144 -9.96 -5.55 -26.87
N TYR A 145 -9.26 -6.13 -27.82
CA TYR A 145 -8.68 -5.57 -29.04
C TYR A 145 -8.75 -4.05 -29.19
N PRO A 146 -7.60 -3.35 -29.13
CA PRO A 146 -7.60 -1.91 -29.30
C PRO A 146 -8.23 -1.54 -30.66
N LYS A 147 -9.25 -0.71 -30.63
CA LYS A 147 -9.83 -0.19 -31.86
C LYS A 147 -8.82 0.74 -32.54
N PRO A 148 -8.76 0.79 -33.89
CA PRO A 148 -7.91 1.74 -34.57
C PRO A 148 -8.15 3.17 -34.07
N GLY A 149 -7.06 3.92 -33.82
CA GLY A 149 -7.14 5.31 -33.38
C GLY A 149 -7.21 5.49 -31.86
N GLN A 150 -6.94 4.46 -31.06
CA GLN A 150 -6.79 4.58 -29.62
C GLN A 150 -5.31 4.73 -29.24
N ASP A 151 -5.03 5.60 -28.29
CA ASP A 151 -3.74 5.76 -27.65
C ASP A 151 -3.76 5.26 -26.21
N PHE A 152 -2.63 4.73 -25.74
CA PHE A 152 -2.42 4.26 -24.39
C PHE A 152 -1.17 4.90 -23.81
N LEU A 153 -1.32 5.55 -22.66
CA LEU A 153 -0.21 6.06 -21.87
C LEU A 153 0.10 5.08 -20.73
N PHE A 154 1.33 4.58 -20.68
CA PHE A 154 1.84 3.75 -19.61
C PHE A 154 2.72 4.59 -18.69
N LEU A 155 2.34 4.66 -17.43
CA LEU A 155 2.99 5.49 -16.42
C LEU A 155 3.48 4.60 -15.28
N PRO A 156 4.79 4.46 -15.06
CA PRO A 156 5.32 3.63 -14.00
C PRO A 156 5.04 4.25 -12.63
N LEU A 157 4.71 3.38 -11.67
CA LEU A 157 4.63 3.71 -10.25
C LEU A 157 5.85 3.12 -9.55
N HIS A 158 6.59 3.94 -8.82
CA HIS A 158 7.80 3.50 -8.12
C HIS A 158 8.03 4.28 -6.83
N PHE A 159 8.65 3.65 -5.83
CA PHE A 159 9.13 4.25 -4.61
C PHE A 159 10.66 4.26 -4.63
N GLY A 160 11.27 5.42 -4.89
CA GLY A 160 12.70 5.48 -5.16
C GLY A 160 13.07 4.60 -6.36
N GLU A 161 13.90 3.58 -6.15
CA GLU A 161 14.33 2.64 -7.21
C GLU A 161 13.40 1.42 -7.37
N ARG A 162 12.40 1.30 -6.50
CA ARG A 162 11.49 0.15 -6.47
C ARG A 162 10.26 0.39 -7.33
N THR A 163 10.02 -0.49 -8.28
CA THR A 163 8.80 -0.52 -9.08
C THR A 163 7.69 -1.21 -8.28
N VAL A 164 6.52 -0.56 -8.16
CA VAL A 164 5.36 -1.09 -7.44
C VAL A 164 4.17 -1.38 -8.35
N GLY A 165 4.21 -0.87 -9.56
CA GLY A 165 3.15 -1.06 -10.53
C GLY A 165 3.19 -0.04 -11.64
N TYR A 166 2.08 0.08 -12.34
CA TYR A 166 1.91 1.09 -13.39
C TYR A 166 0.44 1.48 -13.55
N VAL A 167 0.24 2.67 -14.11
CA VAL A 167 -1.07 3.18 -14.53
C VAL A 167 -1.13 3.15 -16.05
N VAL A 168 -2.27 2.70 -16.59
CA VAL A 168 -2.58 2.81 -18.02
C VAL A 168 -3.76 3.72 -18.19
N ILE A 169 -3.62 4.75 -19.04
CA ILE A 169 -4.70 5.67 -19.36
C ILE A 169 -4.95 5.63 -20.87
N ARG A 170 -6.20 5.51 -21.26
CA ARG A 170 -6.62 5.42 -22.67
C ARG A 170 -7.15 6.76 -23.16
N ASN A 171 -6.75 7.14 -24.37
CA ASN A 171 -7.19 8.35 -25.07
C ASN A 171 -6.94 9.64 -24.27
N ALA A 172 -5.72 9.81 -23.80
CA ALA A 172 -5.34 10.93 -22.95
C ALA A 172 -4.04 11.65 -23.38
N VAL A 173 -3.65 11.55 -24.66
CA VAL A 173 -2.40 12.17 -25.17
C VAL A 173 -2.35 13.68 -24.92
N TYR A 174 -3.50 14.35 -24.91
CA TYR A 174 -3.56 15.80 -24.61
C TYR A 174 -3.03 16.14 -23.20
N LEU A 175 -3.11 15.19 -22.24
CA LEU A 175 -2.57 15.36 -20.89
C LEU A 175 -1.05 15.49 -20.86
N MET A 176 -0.34 15.00 -21.88
CA MET A 176 1.12 15.17 -21.97
C MET A 176 1.54 16.64 -22.06
N LYS A 177 0.63 17.52 -22.45
CA LYS A 177 0.87 18.97 -22.50
C LYS A 177 0.57 19.68 -21.19
N LYS A 178 -0.07 18.99 -20.23
CA LYS A 178 -0.49 19.52 -18.94
C LYS A 178 0.26 18.82 -17.81
N GLN A 179 0.38 19.46 -16.66
CA GLN A 179 1.05 18.88 -15.50
C GLN A 179 0.16 17.88 -14.72
N TYR A 180 -1.08 17.69 -15.14
CA TYR A 180 -2.09 16.87 -14.46
C TYR A 180 -1.65 15.42 -14.22
N LEU A 181 -1.03 14.80 -15.21
CA LEU A 181 -0.49 13.44 -15.07
C LEU A 181 0.57 13.36 -13.98
N PHE A 182 1.47 14.33 -13.93
CA PHE A 182 2.53 14.37 -12.92
C PHE A 182 1.95 14.53 -11.52
N GLN A 183 0.95 15.37 -11.34
CA GLN A 183 0.30 15.60 -10.05
C GLN A 183 -0.42 14.35 -9.55
N ILE A 184 -1.25 13.71 -10.39
CA ILE A 184 -1.91 12.45 -10.04
C ILE A 184 -0.91 11.34 -9.73
N MET A 185 0.12 11.17 -10.57
CA MET A 185 1.13 10.15 -10.34
C MET A 185 1.88 10.35 -9.03
N ASN A 186 2.19 11.62 -8.70
CA ASN A 186 2.80 11.95 -7.40
C ASN A 186 1.87 11.67 -6.23
N ALA A 187 0.59 12.03 -6.34
CA ALA A 187 -0.40 11.77 -5.29
C ALA A 187 -0.57 10.26 -5.05
N LEU A 188 -0.74 9.48 -6.12
CA LEU A 188 -0.80 8.02 -6.06
C LEU A 188 0.45 7.41 -5.42
N THR A 189 1.63 7.81 -5.91
CA THR A 189 2.91 7.28 -5.43
C THR A 189 3.10 7.59 -3.93
N ARG A 190 2.91 8.84 -3.50
CA ARG A 190 3.07 9.24 -2.10
C ARG A 190 2.08 8.52 -1.18
N SER A 191 0.83 8.40 -1.63
CA SER A 191 -0.20 7.74 -0.82
C SER A 191 0.09 6.25 -0.65
N MET A 192 0.51 5.56 -1.71
CA MET A 192 0.91 4.16 -1.64
C MET A 192 2.18 3.95 -0.82
N GLU A 193 3.17 4.82 -0.94
CA GLU A 193 4.38 4.79 -0.12
C GLU A 193 4.05 4.99 1.37
N ASN A 194 3.12 5.89 1.68
CA ASN A 194 2.65 6.11 3.04
C ASN A 194 1.94 4.87 3.61
N LEU A 195 1.07 4.24 2.83
CA LEU A 195 0.40 3.00 3.24
C LEU A 195 1.41 1.90 3.51
N HIS A 196 2.38 1.69 2.61
CA HIS A 196 3.44 0.72 2.80
C HIS A 196 4.28 0.98 4.07
N LYS A 197 4.63 2.25 4.34
CA LYS A 197 5.32 2.64 5.58
C LYS A 197 4.48 2.37 6.83
N LYS A 198 3.17 2.62 6.78
CA LYS A 198 2.25 2.28 7.89
C LYS A 198 2.24 0.77 8.16
N GLU A 199 2.13 -0.06 7.14
CA GLU A 199 2.14 -1.52 7.27
C GLU A 199 3.48 -2.03 7.82
N MET A 200 4.60 -1.51 7.31
CA MET A 200 5.94 -1.82 7.81
C MET A 200 6.09 -1.46 9.29
N LEU A 201 5.66 -0.27 9.69
CA LEU A 201 5.72 0.16 11.10
C LEU A 201 4.84 -0.70 11.99
N ALA A 202 3.63 -1.05 11.54
CA ALA A 202 2.73 -1.95 12.27
C ALA A 202 3.36 -3.35 12.46
N TYR A 203 3.98 -3.88 11.41
CA TYR A 203 4.73 -5.13 11.46
C TYR A 203 5.90 -5.07 12.45
N MET A 204 6.73 -4.02 12.37
CA MET A 204 7.88 -3.84 13.27
C MET A 204 7.44 -3.69 14.73
N ASN A 205 6.37 -2.93 15.00
CA ASN A 205 5.81 -2.79 16.34
C ASN A 205 5.29 -4.13 16.89
N LYS A 206 4.62 -4.93 16.04
CA LYS A 206 4.17 -6.27 16.43
C LYS A 206 5.37 -7.18 16.75
N LYS A 207 6.42 -7.13 15.94
CA LYS A 207 7.66 -7.88 16.17
C LYS A 207 8.35 -7.47 17.47
N LEU A 208 8.52 -6.17 17.71
CA LEU A 208 9.07 -5.66 18.97
C LEU A 208 8.23 -6.11 20.16
N SER A 209 6.91 -6.01 20.07
CA SER A 209 6.01 -6.46 21.12
C SER A 209 6.15 -7.96 21.37
N SER A 210 6.29 -8.78 20.33
CA SER A 210 6.49 -10.23 20.49
C SER A 210 7.81 -10.56 21.20
N LEU A 211 8.91 -9.89 20.85
CA LEU A 211 10.19 -10.04 21.54
C LEU A 211 10.12 -9.66 23.03
N TYR A 212 9.29 -8.66 23.35
CA TYR A 212 9.13 -8.20 24.74
C TYR A 212 8.30 -9.14 25.61
N ILE A 213 7.36 -9.89 25.03
CA ILE A 213 6.45 -10.77 25.76
C ILE A 213 6.80 -12.27 25.68
N MET A 214 7.85 -12.62 24.92
CA MET A 214 8.30 -14.00 24.73
C MET A 214 9.55 -14.28 25.57
N ASP A 215 9.71 -15.52 25.99
CA ASP A 215 10.93 -16.05 26.60
C ASP A 215 11.86 -16.55 25.48
N THR A 216 13.09 -16.06 25.47
CA THR A 216 14.06 -16.33 24.39
C THR A 216 14.57 -17.77 24.33
N LEU A 217 14.53 -18.49 25.46
CA LEU A 217 14.97 -19.87 25.55
C LEU A 217 13.91 -20.85 25.06
N THR A 218 12.67 -20.64 25.52
CA THR A 218 11.57 -21.60 25.31
C THR A 218 10.65 -21.26 24.15
N GLY A 219 10.62 -19.99 23.73
CA GLY A 219 9.63 -19.49 22.78
C GLY A 219 8.19 -19.41 23.33
N MET A 220 8.00 -19.64 24.63
CA MET A 220 6.73 -19.44 25.32
C MET A 220 6.57 -17.98 25.75
N TYR A 221 5.39 -17.61 26.25
CA TYR A 221 5.23 -16.28 26.82
C TYR A 221 6.03 -16.15 28.12
N ASN A 222 6.77 -15.06 28.25
CA ASN A 222 7.44 -14.73 29.50
C ASN A 222 6.39 -14.24 30.55
N ARG A 223 6.84 -13.89 31.75
CA ARG A 223 5.96 -13.42 32.83
C ARG A 223 5.05 -12.25 32.38
N MET A 224 5.58 -11.32 31.59
CA MET A 224 4.83 -10.16 31.07
C MET A 224 3.75 -10.60 30.09
N GLY A 225 4.14 -11.46 29.12
CA GLY A 225 3.21 -12.01 28.13
C GLY A 225 2.09 -12.80 28.76
N TYR A 226 2.42 -13.67 29.74
CA TYR A 226 1.44 -14.42 30.51
C TYR A 226 0.46 -13.49 31.24
N GLN A 227 0.95 -12.45 31.91
CA GLN A 227 0.10 -11.52 32.62
C GLN A 227 -0.87 -10.80 31.69
N GLN A 228 -0.38 -10.22 30.60
CA GLN A 228 -1.19 -9.46 29.63
C GLN A 228 -2.24 -10.34 28.93
N LEU A 229 -1.82 -11.48 28.41
CA LEU A 229 -2.68 -12.38 27.66
C LEU A 229 -3.59 -13.19 28.56
N GLY A 230 -3.12 -13.59 29.73
CA GLY A 230 -3.91 -14.26 30.76
C GLY A 230 -5.07 -13.40 31.29
N GLU A 231 -4.79 -12.11 31.55
CA GLU A 231 -5.86 -11.17 31.93
C GLU A 231 -6.89 -10.98 30.81
N LYS A 232 -6.43 -10.94 29.56
CA LYS A 232 -7.31 -10.85 28.40
C LYS A 232 -8.17 -12.12 28.28
N ALA A 233 -7.57 -13.30 28.38
CA ALA A 233 -8.27 -14.58 28.34
C ALA A 233 -9.30 -14.69 29.49
N PHE A 234 -8.93 -14.27 30.70
CA PHE A 234 -9.84 -14.23 31.85
C PHE A 234 -11.05 -13.32 31.59
N ARG A 235 -10.83 -12.10 31.08
CA ARG A 235 -11.94 -11.16 30.77
C ARG A 235 -12.88 -11.72 29.73
N ILE A 236 -12.33 -12.34 28.65
CA ILE A 236 -13.15 -12.96 27.60
C ILE A 236 -13.95 -14.15 28.15
N SER A 237 -13.32 -15.04 28.91
CA SER A 237 -13.97 -16.20 29.48
C SER A 237 -15.10 -15.78 30.44
N ARG A 238 -14.85 -14.79 31.30
CA ARG A 238 -15.87 -14.22 32.21
C ARG A 238 -17.05 -13.62 31.44
N ARG A 239 -16.78 -12.86 30.38
CA ARG A 239 -17.84 -12.24 29.57
C ARG A 239 -18.70 -13.27 28.85
N ASN A 240 -18.10 -14.38 28.43
CA ASN A 240 -18.78 -15.44 27.67
C ASN A 240 -19.33 -16.55 28.57
N GLY A 241 -19.23 -16.43 29.92
CA GLY A 241 -19.64 -17.46 30.84
C GLY A 241 -18.86 -18.77 30.75
N ARG A 242 -17.64 -18.75 30.15
CA ARG A 242 -16.78 -19.93 29.97
C ARG A 242 -15.88 -20.12 31.19
N ARG A 243 -15.55 -21.39 31.47
CA ARG A 243 -14.57 -21.74 32.51
C ARG A 243 -13.16 -21.50 31.99
N LEU A 244 -12.27 -20.98 32.84
CA LEU A 244 -10.84 -20.87 32.61
C LEU A 244 -10.11 -21.86 33.52
N LEU A 245 -9.20 -22.63 32.96
CA LEU A 245 -8.32 -23.51 33.68
C LEU A 245 -6.92 -22.91 33.71
N ILE A 246 -6.29 -22.85 34.86
CA ILE A 246 -4.92 -22.42 35.07
C ILE A 246 -4.12 -23.63 35.52
N LEU A 247 -3.02 -23.91 34.82
CA LEU A 247 -2.12 -25.02 35.15
C LEU A 247 -0.77 -24.43 35.57
N PHE A 248 -0.21 -24.97 36.65
CA PHE A 248 1.16 -24.71 37.04
C PHE A 248 1.97 -25.98 36.79
N VAL A 249 3.05 -25.83 36.03
CA VAL A 249 3.93 -26.93 35.64
C VAL A 249 5.31 -26.63 36.16
N ASP A 250 5.98 -27.59 36.78
CA ASP A 250 7.35 -27.47 37.24
C ASP A 250 8.15 -28.71 36.82
N LEU A 251 9.45 -28.53 36.61
CA LEU A 251 10.39 -29.59 36.25
C LEU A 251 11.08 -30.17 37.49
N ASP A 252 10.72 -31.40 37.82
CA ASP A 252 11.36 -32.10 38.89
C ASP A 252 12.85 -32.30 38.66
N ARG A 253 13.66 -32.06 39.70
CA ARG A 253 15.11 -32.29 39.70
C ARG A 253 15.93 -31.49 38.61
N LEU A 254 15.44 -30.36 38.16
CA LEU A 254 16.20 -29.51 37.22
C LEU A 254 17.59 -29.14 37.74
N LYS A 255 17.68 -28.87 39.05
CA LYS A 255 18.96 -28.62 39.72
C LYS A 255 19.93 -29.84 39.61
N TYR A 256 19.42 -31.06 39.79
CA TYR A 256 20.25 -32.27 39.61
C TYR A 256 20.76 -32.41 38.16
N ILE A 257 19.95 -32.11 37.19
CA ILE A 257 20.36 -32.09 35.76
C ILE A 257 21.50 -31.08 35.54
N ASN A 258 21.32 -29.87 36.05
CA ASN A 258 22.30 -28.82 35.94
C ASN A 258 23.65 -29.19 36.62
N ASP A 259 23.56 -29.70 37.84
CA ASP A 259 24.74 -30.03 38.64
C ASP A 259 25.49 -31.25 38.09
N THR A 260 24.81 -32.19 37.42
CA THR A 260 25.38 -33.45 36.92
C THR A 260 25.86 -33.33 35.47
N PHE A 261 25.09 -32.62 34.59
CA PHE A 261 25.32 -32.62 33.15
C PHE A 261 25.63 -31.21 32.59
N GLY A 262 25.50 -30.18 33.40
CA GLY A 262 25.72 -28.80 33.01
C GLY A 262 24.44 -28.06 32.59
N HIS A 263 24.54 -26.73 32.56
CA HIS A 263 23.40 -25.84 32.28
C HIS A 263 22.80 -26.06 30.90
N GLU A 264 23.57 -26.42 29.90
CA GLU A 264 23.07 -26.71 28.54
C GLU A 264 22.04 -27.83 28.54
N TYR A 265 22.24 -28.88 29.33
CA TYR A 265 21.27 -29.97 29.47
C TYR A 265 20.01 -29.54 30.25
N GLY A 266 20.18 -28.65 31.21
CA GLY A 266 19.03 -28.02 31.88
C GLY A 266 18.19 -27.20 30.94
N ASP A 267 18.82 -26.39 30.10
CA ASP A 267 18.13 -25.60 29.08
C ASP A 267 17.43 -26.50 28.05
N MET A 268 18.06 -27.60 27.64
CA MET A 268 17.42 -28.61 26.78
C MET A 268 16.18 -29.23 27.45
N ALA A 269 16.23 -29.52 28.75
CA ALA A 269 15.10 -30.06 29.48
C ALA A 269 13.92 -29.04 29.56
N ILE A 270 14.24 -27.78 29.84
CA ILE A 270 13.26 -26.69 29.85
C ILE A 270 12.61 -26.54 28.47
N CYS A 271 13.41 -26.52 27.39
CA CYS A 271 12.91 -26.44 26.00
C CYS A 271 12.06 -27.64 25.62
N ALA A 272 12.41 -28.86 26.11
CA ALA A 272 11.61 -30.05 25.84
C ALA A 272 10.22 -29.98 26.49
N ALA A 273 10.18 -29.54 27.77
CA ALA A 273 8.93 -29.34 28.50
C ALA A 273 8.07 -28.26 27.84
N ALA A 274 8.65 -27.14 27.44
CA ALA A 274 7.96 -26.06 26.73
C ALA A 274 7.34 -26.54 25.43
N ARG A 275 8.08 -27.31 24.62
CA ARG A 275 7.57 -27.92 23.36
C ARG A 275 6.40 -28.86 23.63
N ALA A 276 6.49 -29.69 24.66
CA ALA A 276 5.40 -30.59 25.03
C ALA A 276 4.13 -29.82 25.43
N LEU A 277 4.26 -28.76 26.21
CA LEU A 277 3.14 -27.89 26.60
C LEU A 277 2.51 -27.20 25.39
N MET A 278 3.33 -26.66 24.47
CA MET A 278 2.82 -26.05 23.26
C MET A 278 2.09 -27.03 22.35
N GLN A 279 2.54 -28.28 22.24
CA GLN A 279 1.88 -29.31 21.44
C GLN A 279 0.53 -29.74 22.04
N CYS A 280 0.42 -29.73 23.37
CA CYS A 280 -0.84 -30.04 24.07
C CYS A 280 -1.81 -28.86 24.17
N SER A 281 -1.35 -27.66 23.84
CA SER A 281 -2.15 -26.44 23.97
C SER A 281 -3.16 -26.30 22.83
N SER A 282 -4.39 -25.87 23.15
CA SER A 282 -5.38 -25.48 22.15
C SER A 282 -5.06 -24.09 21.58
N ARG A 283 -5.70 -23.72 20.48
CA ARG A 283 -5.56 -22.38 19.86
C ARG A 283 -5.89 -21.23 20.82
N ASP A 284 -6.72 -21.47 21.82
CA ASP A 284 -7.18 -20.46 22.81
C ASP A 284 -6.34 -20.48 24.09
N ALA A 285 -5.34 -21.37 24.21
CA ALA A 285 -4.47 -21.43 25.36
C ALA A 285 -3.38 -20.36 25.31
N VAL A 286 -2.96 -19.91 26.50
CA VAL A 286 -1.82 -19.01 26.69
C VAL A 286 -0.74 -19.82 27.43
N PRO A 287 0.15 -20.51 26.69
CA PRO A 287 1.22 -21.30 27.26
C PRO A 287 2.38 -20.46 27.77
#